data_5eee60184878e6002fbcc86021820f5b
#
_entry.id   5eee60184878e6002fbcc86021820f5b
#
_cell.length_a   1.000
_cell.length_b   1.000
_cell.length_c   1.000
_cell.angle_alpha   90.00
_cell.angle_beta   90.00
_cell.angle_gamma   90.00
#
_symmetry.space_group_name_H-M   'P 1'
#
loop_
_entity.id
_entity.type
_entity.pdbx_description
1 polymer ?
#
loop_
_entity_poly.entity_id
_entity_poly.type
_entity_poly.pdbx_seq_one_letter_code
_entity_poly.pdbx_strand_id
1 'polypeptide(L)'
;MRPDGILKTLEDAGFEARYVGGCVRDTLLGRPIHDWDIASQALPEQVLALFEHCVPTGLQHGTVTVFLDGTSAEVTTYRLDGAYQDGRHPDRVRFVRTLTDDLARRDFTINAMAMDLRGAITDLYGGQEDLARGILRCVGDPETRFREDALRMLRAYRFSAQLGFALDPETEAAIARCAPLCAALSRERVREEAEKTLLSDRPELFGRMLEEGLLAACMMARQADFSSLRACPRTPAARWTAAKRICPALQPQAFRLPAKLCRLIELTAETWQTGRGELQWKRLIAAHGWETARLQADMQGSDAVRRIEESGDCVTLRQLAVSGEDFPQLHGREIGQMLHLLLSYVLEHPEQNTKSRLLAAAPQLWQAEHENNG
;
A
#
# COMPACT_ATOMS: atom_id res chain seq x y z
N MET A 1 -2.49 12.43 20.88
CA MET A 1 -3.25 12.81 22.11
C MET A 1 -4.67 12.27 21.94
N ARG A 2 -5.30 11.81 23.04
CA ARG A 2 -6.69 11.30 23.00
C ARG A 2 -7.67 12.48 22.90
N PRO A 3 -8.66 12.46 21.99
CA PRO A 3 -9.57 13.60 21.76
C PRO A 3 -10.74 13.61 22.76
N ASP A 4 -10.42 13.62 24.06
CA ASP A 4 -11.41 13.56 25.14
C ASP A 4 -12.40 14.74 25.11
N GLY A 5 -11.97 15.92 24.65
CA GLY A 5 -12.82 17.08 24.48
C GLY A 5 -13.98 16.84 23.52
N ILE A 6 -13.73 16.13 22.40
CA ILE A 6 -14.78 15.81 21.43
C ILE A 6 -15.83 14.88 22.03
N LEU A 7 -15.38 13.80 22.68
CA LEU A 7 -16.30 12.84 23.30
C LEU A 7 -17.09 13.47 24.43
N LYS A 8 -16.44 14.30 25.28
CA LYS A 8 -17.11 15.04 26.36
C LYS A 8 -18.17 16.01 25.86
N THR A 9 -17.86 16.77 24.78
CA THR A 9 -18.86 17.72 24.20
C THR A 9 -20.11 16.99 23.71
N LEU A 10 -19.96 15.79 23.12
CA LEU A 10 -21.11 14.96 22.72
C LEU A 10 -21.92 14.49 23.94
N GLU A 11 -21.25 14.01 24.99
CA GLU A 11 -21.94 13.56 26.24
C GLU A 11 -22.61 14.72 26.99
N ASP A 12 -21.98 15.89 27.08
CA ASP A 12 -22.55 17.10 27.70
C ASP A 12 -23.78 17.61 26.92
N ALA A 13 -23.85 17.36 25.61
CA ALA A 13 -25.01 17.64 24.76
C ALA A 13 -26.12 16.55 24.88
N GLY A 14 -25.92 15.53 25.69
CA GLY A 14 -26.91 14.46 25.97
C GLY A 14 -26.86 13.28 24.98
N PHE A 15 -25.81 13.18 24.17
CA PHE A 15 -25.63 12.04 23.25
C PHE A 15 -24.66 11.01 23.85
N GLU A 16 -25.06 9.74 23.87
CA GLU A 16 -24.11 8.68 24.16
C GLU A 16 -23.00 8.70 23.09
N ALA A 17 -21.74 8.65 23.53
CA ALA A 17 -20.58 8.58 22.68
C ALA A 17 -19.51 7.66 23.27
N ARG A 18 -18.78 6.93 22.43
CA ARG A 18 -17.73 6.00 22.82
C ARG A 18 -16.62 5.99 21.79
N TYR A 19 -15.37 5.85 22.22
CA TYR A 19 -14.29 5.41 21.35
C TYR A 19 -14.58 4.00 20.90
N VAL A 20 -14.30 3.67 19.62
CA VAL A 20 -14.62 2.36 19.04
C VAL A 20 -13.57 1.90 18.03
N GLY A 21 -13.57 0.61 17.73
CA GLY A 21 -12.79 0.08 16.63
C GLY A 21 -11.29 0.01 16.88
N GLY A 22 -10.50 0.42 15.87
CA GLY A 22 -9.05 0.31 15.87
C GLY A 22 -8.36 1.03 17.03
N CYS A 23 -8.83 2.20 17.40
CA CYS A 23 -8.24 2.98 18.49
C CYS A 23 -8.39 2.31 19.86
N VAL A 24 -9.52 1.62 20.11
CA VAL A 24 -9.72 0.85 21.36
C VAL A 24 -8.80 -0.36 21.40
N ARG A 25 -8.74 -1.15 20.31
CA ARG A 25 -7.82 -2.27 20.18
C ARG A 25 -6.36 -1.83 20.40
N ASP A 26 -5.93 -0.78 19.73
CA ASP A 26 -4.54 -0.32 19.78
C ASP A 26 -4.19 0.31 21.14
N THR A 27 -5.17 0.91 21.84
CA THR A 27 -5.03 1.32 23.26
C THR A 27 -4.73 0.10 24.13
N LEU A 28 -5.51 -0.97 24.00
CA LEU A 28 -5.34 -2.20 24.81
C LEU A 28 -4.02 -2.92 24.50
N LEU A 29 -3.53 -2.83 23.26
CA LEU A 29 -2.23 -3.39 22.83
C LEU A 29 -1.03 -2.49 23.16
N GLY A 30 -1.24 -1.26 23.68
CA GLY A 30 -0.15 -0.29 23.89
C GLY A 30 0.51 0.19 22.58
N ARG A 31 -0.20 0.15 21.45
CA ARG A 31 0.27 0.56 20.14
C ARG A 31 0.00 2.05 19.89
N PRO A 32 0.81 2.73 19.05
CA PRO A 32 0.50 4.09 18.61
C PRO A 32 -0.86 4.16 17.91
N ILE A 33 -1.67 5.17 18.26
CA ILE A 33 -2.97 5.42 17.66
C ILE A 33 -2.79 6.59 16.68
N HIS A 34 -3.15 6.35 15.42
CA HIS A 34 -3.06 7.37 14.38
C HIS A 34 -4.41 8.06 14.18
N ASP A 35 -5.49 7.29 14.16
CA ASP A 35 -6.84 7.77 13.92
C ASP A 35 -7.75 7.39 15.09
N TRP A 36 -8.54 8.35 15.53
CA TRP A 36 -9.52 8.15 16.60
C TRP A 36 -10.92 8.07 16.03
N ASP A 37 -11.59 6.96 16.29
CA ASP A 37 -12.98 6.73 15.91
C ASP A 37 -13.88 6.87 17.14
N ILE A 38 -14.92 7.70 17.03
CA ILE A 38 -15.99 7.85 18.02
C ILE A 38 -17.30 7.42 17.37
N ALA A 39 -18.02 6.52 17.99
CA ALA A 39 -19.39 6.22 17.64
C ALA A 39 -20.34 6.92 18.61
N SER A 40 -21.43 7.51 18.10
CA SER A 40 -22.36 8.32 18.90
C SER A 40 -23.81 8.15 18.46
N GLN A 41 -24.74 8.50 19.35
CA GLN A 41 -26.17 8.66 19.04
C GLN A 41 -26.45 9.93 18.22
N ALA A 42 -25.54 10.91 18.23
CA ALA A 42 -25.71 12.17 17.52
C ALA A 42 -25.78 11.92 16.01
N LEU A 43 -26.80 12.49 15.34
CA LEU A 43 -26.90 12.50 13.89
C LEU A 43 -25.85 13.44 13.30
N PRO A 44 -25.44 13.24 12.02
CA PRO A 44 -24.40 14.08 11.40
C PRO A 44 -24.70 15.59 11.52
N GLU A 45 -25.96 16.00 11.32
CA GLU A 45 -26.38 17.40 11.43
C GLU A 45 -26.23 17.95 12.86
N GLN A 46 -26.42 17.10 13.87
CA GLN A 46 -26.23 17.47 15.28
C GLN A 46 -24.74 17.60 15.60
N VAL A 47 -23.89 16.71 15.06
CA VAL A 47 -22.42 16.84 15.19
C VAL A 47 -21.95 18.13 14.53
N LEU A 48 -22.42 18.44 13.31
CA LEU A 48 -22.08 19.68 12.60
C LEU A 48 -22.51 20.95 13.37
N ALA A 49 -23.61 20.87 14.13
CA ALA A 49 -24.10 21.99 14.93
C ALA A 49 -23.33 22.17 16.26
N LEU A 50 -22.73 21.09 16.79
CA LEU A 50 -22.01 21.13 18.07
C LEU A 50 -20.57 21.61 17.95
N PHE A 51 -19.94 21.43 16.77
CA PHE A 51 -18.52 21.71 16.57
C PHE A 51 -18.31 22.77 15.49
N GLU A 52 -17.58 23.82 15.81
CA GLU A 52 -17.26 24.90 14.86
C GLU A 52 -16.32 24.41 13.74
N HIS A 53 -15.35 23.55 14.10
CA HIS A 53 -14.37 23.03 13.14
C HIS A 53 -14.62 21.54 12.85
N CYS A 54 -15.36 21.26 11.78
CA CYS A 54 -15.64 19.90 11.34
C CYS A 54 -15.78 19.82 9.81
N VAL A 55 -15.53 18.63 9.27
CA VAL A 55 -15.60 18.34 7.83
C VAL A 55 -16.52 17.13 7.60
N PRO A 56 -17.52 17.25 6.73
CA PRO A 56 -18.44 16.15 6.40
C PRO A 56 -17.77 15.13 5.48
N THR A 57 -16.88 14.31 6.01
CA THR A 57 -16.04 13.36 5.24
C THR A 57 -16.82 12.16 4.71
N GLY A 58 -17.98 11.84 5.29
CA GLY A 58 -18.78 10.69 4.90
C GLY A 58 -20.25 10.80 5.31
N LEU A 59 -20.94 11.88 4.99
CA LEU A 59 -22.33 12.13 5.39
C LEU A 59 -23.29 10.99 5.01
N GLN A 60 -23.14 10.43 3.82
CA GLN A 60 -23.93 9.29 3.36
C GLN A 60 -23.73 8.03 4.24
N HIS A 61 -22.63 7.97 4.99
CA HIS A 61 -22.31 6.90 5.94
C HIS A 61 -22.45 7.34 7.40
N GLY A 62 -22.89 8.56 7.64
CA GLY A 62 -23.10 9.09 8.99
C GLY A 62 -21.81 9.56 9.67
N THR A 63 -20.72 9.86 8.93
CA THR A 63 -19.41 10.21 9.50
C THR A 63 -19.07 11.68 9.26
N VAL A 64 -18.60 12.34 10.32
CA VAL A 64 -18.09 13.71 10.34
C VAL A 64 -16.73 13.71 11.02
N THR A 65 -15.70 14.29 10.39
CA THR A 65 -14.42 14.51 11.04
C THR A 65 -14.46 15.82 11.83
N VAL A 66 -14.19 15.74 13.12
CA VAL A 66 -14.21 16.86 14.08
C VAL A 66 -12.79 17.20 14.49
N PHE A 67 -12.48 18.49 14.56
CA PHE A 67 -11.21 19.03 15.03
C PHE A 67 -11.48 19.87 16.30
N LEU A 68 -10.79 19.55 17.39
CA LEU A 68 -10.92 20.27 18.66
C LEU A 68 -9.59 20.21 19.43
N ASP A 69 -9.14 21.34 19.97
CA ASP A 69 -7.95 21.45 20.83
C ASP A 69 -6.68 20.78 20.26
N GLY A 70 -6.46 20.92 18.95
CA GLY A 70 -5.31 20.34 18.25
C GLY A 70 -5.39 18.81 18.08
N THR A 71 -6.54 18.21 18.35
CA THR A 71 -6.85 16.79 18.11
C THR A 71 -7.94 16.63 17.05
N SER A 72 -8.06 15.44 16.49
CA SER A 72 -9.15 15.10 15.56
C SER A 72 -9.71 13.72 15.84
N ALA A 73 -11.00 13.54 15.52
CA ALA A 73 -11.65 12.24 15.52
C ALA A 73 -12.70 12.14 14.41
N GLU A 74 -12.90 10.93 13.90
CA GLU A 74 -14.05 10.60 13.08
C GLU A 74 -15.23 10.26 13.98
N VAL A 75 -16.28 11.10 13.95
CA VAL A 75 -17.52 10.87 14.70
C VAL A 75 -18.51 10.24 13.75
N THR A 76 -18.89 9.00 14.04
CA THR A 76 -19.86 8.22 13.24
C THR A 76 -21.13 7.98 14.05
N THR A 77 -22.27 8.31 13.47
CA THR A 77 -23.58 7.99 14.06
C THR A 77 -23.78 6.48 14.16
N TYR A 78 -24.31 5.97 15.28
CA TYR A 78 -24.68 4.55 15.43
C TYR A 78 -25.56 4.12 14.26
N ARG A 79 -25.20 3.01 13.59
CA ARG A 79 -25.88 2.58 12.39
C ARG A 79 -25.95 1.06 12.26
N LEU A 80 -26.93 0.60 11.50
CA LEU A 80 -26.95 -0.71 10.87
C LEU A 80 -26.61 -0.51 9.40
N ASP A 81 -25.76 -1.37 8.88
CA ASP A 81 -25.51 -1.44 7.45
C ASP A 81 -26.67 -2.22 6.82
N GLY A 82 -27.35 -1.63 5.81
CA GLY A 82 -28.42 -2.29 5.07
C GLY A 82 -27.88 -3.39 4.15
N ALA A 83 -28.76 -4.07 3.40
CA ALA A 83 -28.34 -5.05 2.43
C ALA A 83 -27.44 -4.40 1.37
N TYR A 84 -26.32 -5.07 1.08
CA TYR A 84 -25.36 -4.64 0.06
C TYR A 84 -25.78 -5.22 -1.29
N GLN A 85 -26.47 -4.45 -2.17
CA GLN A 85 -26.86 -4.93 -3.51
C GLN A 85 -25.66 -4.99 -4.47
N ASP A 86 -24.68 -4.12 -4.28
CA ASP A 86 -23.48 -4.02 -5.13
C ASP A 86 -22.20 -4.53 -4.44
N GLY A 87 -22.32 -5.14 -3.24
CA GLY A 87 -21.18 -5.60 -2.44
C GLY A 87 -20.25 -4.47 -1.94
N ARG A 88 -20.66 -3.20 -2.07
CA ARG A 88 -19.82 -2.04 -1.73
C ARG A 88 -20.45 -1.06 -0.76
N HIS A 89 -21.70 -0.71 -0.99
CA HIS A 89 -22.42 0.26 -0.18
C HIS A 89 -23.72 -0.35 0.30
N PRO A 90 -24.09 -0.19 1.56
CA PRO A 90 -25.45 -0.48 1.97
C PRO A 90 -26.38 0.47 1.21
N ASP A 91 -27.41 -0.07 0.57
CA ASP A 91 -28.41 0.73 -0.17
C ASP A 91 -29.04 1.84 0.67
N ARG A 92 -29.07 1.65 1.99
CA ARG A 92 -29.46 2.65 2.98
C ARG A 92 -28.73 2.36 4.30
N VAL A 93 -28.04 3.38 4.82
CA VAL A 93 -27.59 3.40 6.20
C VAL A 93 -28.80 3.69 7.06
N ARG A 94 -29.13 2.81 7.99
CA ARG A 94 -30.16 3.05 8.98
C ARG A 94 -29.51 3.44 10.29
N PHE A 95 -29.70 4.68 10.72
CA PHE A 95 -29.24 5.11 12.02
C PHE A 95 -30.03 4.40 13.14
N VAL A 96 -29.30 3.95 14.16
CA VAL A 96 -29.83 3.26 15.33
C VAL A 96 -29.47 4.02 16.60
N ARG A 97 -30.09 3.65 17.71
CA ARG A 97 -29.90 4.38 18.96
C ARG A 97 -29.05 3.64 19.97
N THR A 98 -28.61 2.42 19.67
CA THR A 98 -27.89 1.61 20.64
C THR A 98 -26.48 1.31 20.21
N LEU A 99 -25.55 1.39 21.14
CA LEU A 99 -24.16 0.98 20.93
C LEU A 99 -24.07 -0.50 20.53
N THR A 100 -24.95 -1.35 21.11
CA THR A 100 -25.01 -2.79 20.82
C THR A 100 -25.21 -3.07 19.33
N ASP A 101 -26.13 -2.36 18.69
CA ASP A 101 -26.41 -2.52 17.26
C ASP A 101 -25.21 -2.08 16.41
N ASP A 102 -24.50 -1.00 16.79
CA ASP A 102 -23.32 -0.55 16.08
C ASP A 102 -22.15 -1.53 16.21
N LEU A 103 -21.94 -2.10 17.39
CA LEU A 103 -20.90 -3.10 17.60
C LEU A 103 -21.20 -4.43 16.88
N ALA A 104 -22.49 -4.82 16.79
CA ALA A 104 -22.92 -6.05 16.14
C ALA A 104 -22.58 -6.13 14.64
N ARG A 105 -22.57 -4.99 13.93
CA ARG A 105 -22.27 -4.95 12.48
C ARG A 105 -20.78 -4.95 12.14
N ARG A 106 -19.90 -4.85 13.14
CA ARG A 106 -18.46 -4.76 12.91
C ARG A 106 -17.87 -6.07 12.40
N ASP A 107 -16.68 -5.98 11.85
CA ASP A 107 -16.00 -7.10 11.18
C ASP A 107 -15.50 -8.16 12.17
N PHE A 108 -14.67 -7.74 13.14
CA PHE A 108 -13.98 -8.66 14.06
C PHE A 108 -14.19 -8.27 15.52
N THR A 109 -14.19 -9.26 16.40
CA THR A 109 -14.39 -9.08 17.85
C THR A 109 -13.43 -8.05 18.44
N ILE A 110 -12.16 -8.09 18.05
CA ILE A 110 -11.10 -7.16 18.50
C ILE A 110 -11.33 -5.70 18.05
N ASN A 111 -12.21 -5.47 17.08
CA ASN A 111 -12.61 -4.14 16.61
C ASN A 111 -14.06 -3.79 17.04
N ALA A 112 -14.74 -4.71 17.71
CA ALA A 112 -16.12 -4.56 18.17
C ALA A 112 -16.18 -4.27 19.67
N MET A 113 -15.22 -3.53 20.19
CA MET A 113 -15.14 -3.02 21.54
C MET A 113 -15.37 -1.50 21.55
N ALA A 114 -15.91 -0.99 22.64
CA ALA A 114 -16.07 0.43 22.88
C ALA A 114 -15.41 0.83 24.20
N MET A 115 -14.95 2.09 24.30
CA MET A 115 -14.29 2.62 25.49
C MET A 115 -14.89 3.99 25.84
N ASP A 116 -15.18 4.22 27.11
CA ASP A 116 -15.64 5.51 27.61
C ASP A 116 -14.48 6.47 27.97
N LEU A 117 -14.81 7.68 28.41
CA LEU A 117 -13.83 8.68 28.87
C LEU A 117 -12.95 8.19 30.02
N ARG A 118 -13.47 7.31 30.86
CA ARG A 118 -12.77 6.77 32.05
C ARG A 118 -11.86 5.58 31.67
N GLY A 119 -11.93 5.10 30.43
CA GLY A 119 -11.20 3.92 29.95
C GLY A 119 -11.93 2.61 30.24
N ALA A 120 -13.19 2.64 30.69
CA ALA A 120 -13.97 1.41 30.87
C ALA A 120 -14.37 0.83 29.50
N ILE A 121 -14.15 -0.48 29.32
CA ILE A 121 -14.38 -1.19 28.07
C ILE A 121 -15.77 -1.85 28.10
N THR A 122 -16.54 -1.60 27.05
CA THR A 122 -17.74 -2.37 26.72
C THR A 122 -17.34 -3.39 25.65
N ASP A 123 -17.40 -4.66 26.00
CA ASP A 123 -17.05 -5.80 25.15
C ASP A 123 -18.18 -6.83 25.16
N LEU A 124 -18.93 -6.89 24.09
CA LEU A 124 -20.12 -7.77 23.97
C LEU A 124 -19.78 -9.07 23.21
N TYR A 125 -18.61 -9.16 22.60
CA TYR A 125 -18.27 -10.23 21.68
C TYR A 125 -16.97 -10.96 22.03
N GLY A 126 -16.40 -10.69 23.23
CA GLY A 126 -15.16 -11.34 23.69
C GLY A 126 -13.91 -10.85 23.00
N GLY A 127 -13.90 -9.60 22.52
CA GLY A 127 -12.77 -9.00 21.83
C GLY A 127 -11.53 -8.89 22.69
N GLN A 128 -11.64 -8.64 24.01
CA GLN A 128 -10.52 -8.59 24.94
C GLN A 128 -9.86 -9.98 25.10
N GLU A 129 -10.65 -11.05 25.17
CA GLU A 129 -10.13 -12.42 25.25
C GLU A 129 -9.40 -12.79 23.93
N ASP A 130 -10.04 -12.54 22.79
CA ASP A 130 -9.42 -12.80 21.48
C ASP A 130 -8.14 -11.97 21.29
N LEU A 131 -8.13 -10.72 21.77
CA LEU A 131 -6.96 -9.85 21.75
C LEU A 131 -5.79 -10.45 22.58
N ALA A 132 -6.09 -10.91 23.80
CA ALA A 132 -5.10 -11.53 24.67
C ALA A 132 -4.55 -12.85 24.10
N ARG A 133 -5.38 -13.60 23.38
CA ARG A 133 -5.00 -14.88 22.74
C ARG A 133 -4.36 -14.70 21.37
N GLY A 134 -4.36 -13.49 20.80
CA GLY A 134 -3.86 -13.24 19.44
C GLY A 134 -4.72 -13.90 18.36
N ILE A 135 -6.04 -13.90 18.54
CA ILE A 135 -7.01 -14.52 17.63
C ILE A 135 -7.79 -13.43 16.89
N LEU A 136 -8.00 -13.63 15.60
CA LEU A 136 -8.86 -12.82 14.76
C LEU A 136 -10.14 -13.59 14.43
N ARG A 137 -11.25 -13.21 15.07
CA ARG A 137 -12.57 -13.83 14.97
C ARG A 137 -13.59 -12.85 14.43
N CYS A 138 -14.47 -13.28 13.52
CA CYS A 138 -15.63 -12.49 13.10
C CYS A 138 -16.61 -12.26 14.24
N VAL A 139 -17.31 -11.12 14.19
CA VAL A 139 -18.47 -10.87 15.07
C VAL A 139 -19.67 -11.68 14.58
N GLY A 140 -20.19 -12.56 15.42
CA GLY A 140 -21.33 -13.43 15.07
C GLY A 140 -20.98 -14.47 14.01
N ASP A 141 -21.90 -14.74 13.10
CA ASP A 141 -21.71 -15.73 12.04
C ASP A 141 -20.80 -15.21 10.91
N PRO A 142 -19.63 -15.85 10.66
CA PRO A 142 -18.67 -15.35 9.67
C PRO A 142 -19.22 -15.31 8.24
N GLU A 143 -20.02 -16.30 7.82
CA GLU A 143 -20.56 -16.33 6.45
C GLU A 143 -21.51 -15.16 6.21
N THR A 144 -22.36 -14.86 7.18
CA THR A 144 -23.25 -13.69 7.15
C THR A 144 -22.43 -12.42 6.99
N ARG A 145 -21.37 -12.24 7.80
CA ARG A 145 -20.50 -11.06 7.74
C ARG A 145 -19.78 -10.92 6.38
N PHE A 146 -19.34 -12.02 5.78
CA PHE A 146 -18.67 -11.98 4.48
C PHE A 146 -19.64 -11.77 3.31
N ARG A 147 -20.89 -12.23 3.43
CA ARG A 147 -21.93 -11.93 2.43
C ARG A 147 -22.39 -10.48 2.47
N GLU A 148 -22.34 -9.82 3.62
CA GLU A 148 -22.61 -8.39 3.74
C GLU A 148 -21.51 -7.55 3.08
N ASP A 149 -20.24 -7.85 3.32
CA ASP A 149 -19.10 -7.20 2.67
C ASP A 149 -17.94 -8.19 2.51
N ALA A 150 -17.73 -8.66 1.29
CA ALA A 150 -16.67 -9.59 0.96
C ALA A 150 -15.25 -9.05 1.25
N LEU A 151 -15.09 -7.71 1.32
CA LEU A 151 -13.80 -7.11 1.68
C LEU A 151 -13.34 -7.52 3.08
N ARG A 152 -14.25 -7.88 3.97
CA ARG A 152 -13.91 -8.35 5.32
C ARG A 152 -12.97 -9.57 5.29
N MET A 153 -13.04 -10.42 4.26
CA MET A 153 -12.11 -11.53 4.07
C MET A 153 -10.67 -11.07 3.82
N LEU A 154 -10.49 -10.06 2.97
CA LEU A 154 -9.17 -9.46 2.75
C LEU A 154 -8.67 -8.74 4.01
N ARG A 155 -9.58 -8.04 4.71
CA ARG A 155 -9.29 -7.38 6.00
C ARG A 155 -8.82 -8.39 7.05
N ALA A 156 -9.38 -9.61 7.08
CA ALA A 156 -8.95 -10.67 7.99
C ALA A 156 -7.46 -10.99 7.80
N TYR A 157 -7.04 -11.23 6.56
CA TYR A 157 -5.62 -11.48 6.26
C TYR A 157 -4.74 -10.26 6.54
N ARG A 158 -5.19 -9.05 6.22
CA ARG A 158 -4.47 -7.82 6.54
C ARG A 158 -4.27 -7.64 8.05
N PHE A 159 -5.32 -7.80 8.86
CA PHE A 159 -5.19 -7.70 10.31
C PHE A 159 -4.30 -8.81 10.87
N SER A 160 -4.45 -10.05 10.40
CA SER A 160 -3.53 -11.14 10.74
C SER A 160 -2.08 -10.77 10.42
N ALA A 161 -1.83 -10.15 9.26
CA ALA A 161 -0.50 -9.72 8.84
C ALA A 161 0.08 -8.57 9.70
N GLN A 162 -0.75 -7.61 10.09
CA GLN A 162 -0.33 -6.42 10.84
C GLN A 162 -0.22 -6.65 12.34
N LEU A 163 -1.06 -7.53 12.90
CA LEU A 163 -1.11 -7.80 14.34
C LEU A 163 -0.31 -9.05 14.74
N GLY A 164 -0.02 -9.91 13.78
CA GLY A 164 0.61 -11.22 14.05
C GLY A 164 -0.39 -12.27 14.55
N PHE A 165 -1.69 -12.00 14.48
CA PHE A 165 -2.76 -12.85 15.02
C PHE A 165 -3.08 -14.02 14.10
N ALA A 166 -3.48 -15.16 14.69
CA ALA A 166 -4.03 -16.28 13.95
C ALA A 166 -5.51 -16.04 13.61
N LEU A 167 -5.96 -16.54 12.46
CA LEU A 167 -7.38 -16.60 12.16
C LEU A 167 -8.05 -17.65 13.06
N ASP A 168 -9.24 -17.34 13.57
CA ASP A 168 -10.10 -18.31 14.19
C ASP A 168 -10.51 -19.39 13.16
N PRO A 169 -10.51 -20.69 13.53
CA PRO A 169 -10.76 -21.77 12.55
C PRO A 169 -12.09 -21.66 11.82
N GLU A 170 -13.17 -21.23 12.50
CA GLU A 170 -14.47 -21.05 11.87
C GLU A 170 -14.48 -19.87 10.90
N THR A 171 -13.82 -18.77 11.27
CA THR A 171 -13.60 -17.61 10.41
C THR A 171 -12.80 -17.99 9.17
N GLU A 172 -11.70 -18.76 9.31
CA GLU A 172 -10.89 -19.22 8.18
C GLU A 172 -11.67 -20.17 7.25
N ALA A 173 -12.41 -21.11 7.81
CA ALA A 173 -13.24 -22.01 7.02
C ALA A 173 -14.35 -21.26 6.23
N ALA A 174 -14.93 -20.23 6.83
CA ALA A 174 -15.93 -19.38 6.15
C ALA A 174 -15.31 -18.55 5.03
N ILE A 175 -14.05 -18.06 5.19
CA ILE A 175 -13.32 -17.39 4.11
C ILE A 175 -13.21 -18.29 2.90
N ALA A 176 -12.78 -19.55 3.07
CA ALA A 176 -12.63 -20.50 1.96
C ALA A 176 -13.97 -20.73 1.21
N ARG A 177 -15.09 -20.79 1.94
CA ARG A 177 -16.43 -20.95 1.34
C ARG A 177 -16.92 -19.68 0.61
N CYS A 178 -16.60 -18.51 1.15
CA CYS A 178 -17.11 -17.23 0.63
C CYS A 178 -16.14 -16.53 -0.34
N ALA A 179 -14.91 -17.01 -0.52
CA ALA A 179 -13.89 -16.42 -1.39
C ALA A 179 -14.38 -16.03 -2.80
N PRO A 180 -15.27 -16.80 -3.48
CA PRO A 180 -15.79 -16.40 -4.79
C PRO A 180 -16.47 -15.02 -4.82
N LEU A 181 -16.99 -14.53 -3.70
CA LEU A 181 -17.60 -13.19 -3.59
C LEU A 181 -16.60 -12.07 -3.84
N CYS A 182 -15.30 -12.31 -3.62
CA CYS A 182 -14.25 -11.30 -3.83
C CYS A 182 -14.09 -10.89 -5.30
N ALA A 183 -14.55 -11.69 -6.26
CA ALA A 183 -14.50 -11.37 -7.68
C ALA A 183 -15.32 -10.11 -8.04
N ALA A 184 -16.34 -9.78 -7.24
CA ALA A 184 -17.19 -8.59 -7.43
C ALA A 184 -16.65 -7.32 -6.76
N LEU A 185 -15.57 -7.40 -5.98
CA LEU A 185 -15.00 -6.24 -5.29
C LEU A 185 -14.37 -5.24 -6.27
N SER A 186 -14.43 -3.96 -5.95
CA SER A 186 -13.68 -2.96 -6.70
C SER A 186 -12.18 -3.16 -6.51
N ARG A 187 -11.44 -3.01 -7.61
CA ARG A 187 -9.98 -3.22 -7.63
C ARG A 187 -9.22 -2.29 -6.70
N GLU A 188 -9.75 -1.09 -6.49
CA GLU A 188 -9.18 -0.09 -5.58
C GLU A 188 -9.25 -0.58 -4.13
N ARG A 189 -10.40 -1.13 -3.69
CA ARG A 189 -10.56 -1.69 -2.34
C ARG A 189 -9.64 -2.91 -2.15
N VAL A 190 -9.57 -3.80 -3.14
CA VAL A 190 -8.66 -4.96 -3.11
C VAL A 190 -7.21 -4.51 -3.02
N ARG A 191 -6.80 -3.50 -3.80
CA ARG A 191 -5.45 -2.92 -3.75
C ARG A 191 -5.09 -2.44 -2.35
N GLU A 192 -5.96 -1.67 -1.72
CA GLU A 192 -5.68 -1.09 -0.40
C GLU A 192 -5.40 -2.15 0.65
N GLU A 193 -6.19 -3.21 0.71
CA GLU A 193 -5.97 -4.31 1.65
C GLU A 193 -4.73 -5.13 1.29
N ALA A 194 -4.52 -5.41 0.00
CA ALA A 194 -3.36 -6.11 -0.51
C ALA A 194 -2.06 -5.35 -0.22
N GLU A 195 -2.01 -4.04 -0.48
CA GLU A 195 -0.85 -3.20 -0.21
C GLU A 195 -0.54 -3.09 1.28
N LYS A 196 -1.57 -2.89 2.12
CA LYS A 196 -1.39 -2.89 3.58
C LYS A 196 -0.88 -4.25 4.10
N THR A 197 -1.26 -5.35 3.46
CA THR A 197 -0.73 -6.69 3.77
C THR A 197 0.73 -6.81 3.35
N LEU A 198 1.07 -6.41 2.12
CA LEU A 198 2.46 -6.39 1.63
C LEU A 198 3.37 -5.53 2.51
N LEU A 199 2.89 -4.39 3.01
CA LEU A 199 3.66 -3.48 3.86
C LEU A 199 3.67 -3.86 5.35
N SER A 200 3.08 -4.99 5.72
CA SER A 200 3.04 -5.49 7.10
C SER A 200 4.32 -6.24 7.52
N ASP A 201 4.32 -6.73 8.77
CA ASP A 201 5.37 -7.61 9.32
C ASP A 201 5.29 -9.04 8.75
N ARG A 202 4.13 -9.44 8.21
CA ARG A 202 3.89 -10.76 7.64
C ARG A 202 3.39 -10.67 6.19
N PRO A 203 4.19 -10.10 5.27
CA PRO A 203 3.80 -9.86 3.88
C PRO A 203 3.54 -11.15 3.10
N GLU A 204 4.05 -12.30 3.57
CA GLU A 204 3.78 -13.61 2.98
C GLU A 204 2.30 -13.99 2.99
N LEU A 205 1.48 -13.36 3.84
CA LEU A 205 0.04 -13.58 3.84
C LEU A 205 -0.65 -13.04 2.56
N PHE A 206 0.02 -12.21 1.78
CA PHE A 206 -0.41 -11.89 0.42
C PHE A 206 -0.51 -13.16 -0.45
N GLY A 207 0.42 -14.11 -0.28
CA GLY A 207 0.36 -15.42 -0.93
C GLY A 207 -0.89 -16.22 -0.52
N ARG A 208 -1.23 -16.19 0.77
CA ARG A 208 -2.46 -16.84 1.26
C ARG A 208 -3.71 -16.20 0.68
N MET A 209 -3.78 -14.86 0.59
CA MET A 209 -4.90 -14.17 -0.08
C MET A 209 -5.05 -14.62 -1.54
N LEU A 210 -3.92 -14.88 -2.21
CA LEU A 210 -3.92 -15.36 -3.60
C LEU A 210 -4.40 -16.81 -3.69
N GLU A 211 -3.89 -17.70 -2.85
CA GLU A 211 -4.27 -19.13 -2.79
C GLU A 211 -5.76 -19.31 -2.52
N GLU A 212 -6.33 -18.53 -1.62
CA GLU A 212 -7.75 -18.54 -1.27
C GLU A 212 -8.64 -17.86 -2.34
N GLY A 213 -8.05 -17.26 -3.37
CA GLY A 213 -8.81 -16.57 -4.43
C GLY A 213 -9.36 -15.20 -4.03
N LEU A 214 -8.93 -14.62 -2.92
CA LEU A 214 -9.43 -13.31 -2.44
C LEU A 214 -9.04 -12.15 -3.34
N LEU A 215 -8.02 -12.33 -4.19
CA LEU A 215 -7.57 -11.32 -5.15
C LEU A 215 -8.23 -11.46 -6.53
N ALA A 216 -9.30 -12.27 -6.65
CA ALA A 216 -9.93 -12.63 -7.93
C ALA A 216 -10.41 -11.43 -8.76
N ALA A 217 -10.78 -10.30 -8.13
CA ALA A 217 -11.12 -9.06 -8.85
C ALA A 217 -9.92 -8.47 -9.64
N CYS A 218 -8.69 -8.78 -9.23
CA CYS A 218 -7.46 -8.27 -9.83
C CYS A 218 -6.66 -9.35 -10.56
N MET A 219 -6.58 -10.56 -10.01
CA MET A 219 -5.80 -11.63 -10.61
C MET A 219 -6.26 -13.02 -10.14
N MET A 220 -6.00 -14.01 -11.00
CA MET A 220 -6.15 -15.44 -10.71
C MET A 220 -4.79 -16.09 -10.89
N ALA A 221 -4.16 -16.54 -9.81
CA ALA A 221 -2.94 -17.35 -9.85
C ALA A 221 -2.99 -18.35 -8.70
N ARG A 222 -2.34 -19.50 -8.84
CA ARG A 222 -2.60 -20.59 -7.89
C ARG A 222 -1.48 -20.87 -6.92
N GLN A 223 -0.31 -20.59 -6.99
CA GLN A 223 0.70 -20.82 -5.95
C GLN A 223 1.97 -20.03 -6.21
N ALA A 224 2.45 -19.30 -5.20
CA ALA A 224 3.79 -18.76 -5.16
C ALA A 224 4.23 -18.59 -3.71
N ASP A 225 5.48 -18.91 -3.39
CA ASP A 225 6.03 -18.70 -2.06
C ASP A 225 6.48 -17.24 -1.89
N PHE A 226 5.73 -16.50 -1.09
CA PHE A 226 5.99 -15.11 -0.75
C PHE A 226 6.81 -14.91 0.54
N SER A 227 7.39 -15.96 1.12
CA SER A 227 8.16 -15.90 2.38
C SER A 227 9.35 -14.94 2.31
N SER A 228 9.98 -14.83 1.14
CA SER A 228 11.11 -13.93 0.91
C SER A 228 10.77 -12.45 0.97
N LEU A 229 9.48 -12.07 0.90
CA LEU A 229 9.05 -10.68 1.03
C LEU A 229 9.45 -10.04 2.36
N ARG A 230 9.60 -10.80 3.43
CA ARG A 230 10.02 -10.27 4.74
C ARG A 230 11.36 -9.55 4.69
N ALA A 231 12.29 -10.02 3.88
CA ALA A 231 13.62 -9.42 3.71
C ALA A 231 13.61 -8.15 2.83
N CYS A 232 12.52 -7.89 2.10
CA CYS A 232 12.40 -6.73 1.22
C CYS A 232 12.12 -5.44 2.01
N PRO A 233 12.65 -4.28 1.56
CA PRO A 233 12.32 -2.98 2.14
C PRO A 233 10.79 -2.74 2.18
N ARG A 234 10.32 -2.10 3.26
CA ARG A 234 8.90 -1.80 3.48
C ARG A 234 8.44 -0.56 2.71
N THR A 235 8.62 -0.57 1.41
CA THR A 235 8.10 0.47 0.51
C THR A 235 7.17 -0.15 -0.52
N PRO A 236 6.15 0.57 -1.00
CA PRO A 236 5.25 0.05 -2.04
C PRO A 236 6.02 -0.45 -3.26
N ALA A 237 6.99 0.35 -3.75
CA ALA A 237 7.78 -0.02 -4.93
C ALA A 237 8.55 -1.35 -4.73
N ALA A 238 9.25 -1.51 -3.60
CA ALA A 238 10.02 -2.73 -3.33
C ALA A 238 9.11 -3.96 -3.15
N ARG A 239 8.04 -3.84 -2.35
CA ARG A 239 7.15 -4.96 -2.04
C ARG A 239 6.34 -5.42 -3.26
N TRP A 240 5.81 -4.51 -4.06
CA TRP A 240 5.13 -4.84 -5.31
C TRP A 240 6.10 -5.41 -6.36
N THR A 241 7.32 -4.88 -6.47
CA THR A 241 8.37 -5.44 -7.37
C THR A 241 8.73 -6.86 -6.96
N ALA A 242 8.95 -7.11 -5.67
CA ALA A 242 9.24 -8.44 -5.18
C ALA A 242 8.06 -9.41 -5.41
N ALA A 243 6.83 -8.96 -5.17
CA ALA A 243 5.64 -9.76 -5.47
C ALA A 243 5.52 -10.09 -6.97
N LYS A 244 5.80 -9.12 -7.87
CA LYS A 244 5.84 -9.32 -9.33
C LYS A 244 6.90 -10.34 -9.74
N ARG A 245 8.08 -10.31 -9.12
CA ARG A 245 9.15 -11.26 -9.40
C ARG A 245 8.84 -12.67 -8.93
N ILE A 246 8.19 -12.82 -7.78
CA ILE A 246 7.74 -14.10 -7.23
C ILE A 246 6.59 -14.67 -8.09
N CYS A 247 5.67 -13.82 -8.50
CA CYS A 247 4.52 -14.18 -9.33
C CYS A 247 4.51 -13.36 -10.63
N PRO A 248 5.17 -13.82 -11.71
CA PRO A 248 5.24 -13.10 -13.00
C PRO A 248 3.87 -12.80 -13.62
N ALA A 249 2.84 -13.58 -13.28
CA ALA A 249 1.48 -13.34 -13.73
C ALA A 249 0.82 -12.10 -13.08
N LEU A 250 1.39 -11.59 -11.97
CA LEU A 250 0.90 -10.39 -11.32
C LEU A 250 1.03 -9.19 -12.27
N GLN A 251 -0.07 -8.49 -12.50
CA GLN A 251 -0.12 -7.28 -13.32
C GLN A 251 -0.43 -6.08 -12.41
N PRO A 252 0.52 -5.18 -12.15
CA PRO A 252 0.31 -4.03 -11.25
C PRO A 252 -0.87 -3.15 -11.67
N GLN A 253 -1.13 -3.01 -12.97
CA GLN A 253 -2.24 -2.24 -13.53
C GLN A 253 -3.61 -2.82 -13.15
N ALA A 254 -3.70 -4.15 -12.98
CA ALA A 254 -4.94 -4.81 -12.56
C ALA A 254 -5.35 -4.39 -11.15
N PHE A 255 -4.39 -4.02 -10.31
CA PHE A 255 -4.61 -3.46 -8.97
C PHE A 255 -4.83 -1.93 -8.97
N ARG A 256 -4.96 -1.30 -10.13
CA ARG A 256 -5.12 0.16 -10.22
C ARG A 256 -3.99 0.95 -9.52
N LEU A 257 -2.77 0.42 -9.53
CA LEU A 257 -1.61 1.18 -9.06
C LEU A 257 -1.34 2.38 -9.98
N PRO A 258 -0.75 3.47 -9.46
CA PRO A 258 -0.37 4.62 -10.28
C PRO A 258 0.54 4.21 -11.45
N ALA A 259 0.31 4.78 -12.63
CA ALA A 259 1.03 4.39 -13.85
C ALA A 259 2.56 4.48 -13.72
N LYS A 260 3.07 5.52 -13.03
CA LYS A 260 4.50 5.67 -12.75
C LYS A 260 5.04 4.48 -11.92
N LEU A 261 4.29 4.07 -10.90
CA LEU A 261 4.67 2.95 -10.05
C LEU A 261 4.60 1.62 -10.81
N CYS A 262 3.57 1.39 -11.63
CA CYS A 262 3.47 0.22 -12.49
C CYS A 262 4.71 0.08 -13.39
N ARG A 263 5.06 1.17 -14.08
CA ARG A 263 6.24 1.19 -14.97
C ARG A 263 7.54 0.88 -14.21
N LEU A 264 7.71 1.46 -13.03
CA LEU A 264 8.89 1.21 -12.18
C LEU A 264 8.96 -0.26 -11.75
N ILE A 265 7.84 -0.84 -11.30
CA ILE A 265 7.77 -2.25 -10.89
C ILE A 265 8.12 -3.17 -12.04
N GLU A 266 7.51 -2.97 -13.21
CA GLU A 266 7.73 -3.82 -14.39
C GLU A 266 9.18 -3.73 -14.84
N LEU A 267 9.70 -2.53 -15.06
CA LEU A 267 11.07 -2.31 -15.52
C LEU A 267 12.09 -2.87 -14.53
N THR A 268 11.87 -2.68 -13.23
CA THR A 268 12.75 -3.21 -12.19
C THR A 268 12.72 -4.74 -12.15
N ALA A 269 11.55 -5.36 -12.33
CA ALA A 269 11.41 -6.82 -12.37
C ALA A 269 12.05 -7.42 -13.64
N GLU A 270 11.84 -6.82 -14.80
CA GLU A 270 12.41 -7.25 -16.10
C GLU A 270 13.93 -7.17 -16.15
N THR A 271 14.48 -6.08 -15.60
CA THR A 271 15.93 -5.83 -15.61
C THR A 271 16.65 -6.39 -14.39
N TRP A 272 15.96 -7.20 -13.57
CA TRP A 272 16.53 -7.71 -12.33
C TRP A 272 17.75 -8.59 -12.55
N GLN A 273 18.84 -8.25 -11.84
CA GLN A 273 20.07 -9.05 -11.82
C GLN A 273 20.73 -8.89 -10.44
N THR A 274 21.16 -9.97 -9.85
CA THR A 274 21.98 -10.00 -8.61
C THR A 274 23.48 -9.98 -8.95
N GLY A 275 24.30 -9.52 -7.99
CA GLY A 275 25.76 -9.58 -8.15
C GLY A 275 26.34 -8.64 -9.21
N ARG A 276 25.65 -7.50 -9.50
CA ARG A 276 26.16 -6.51 -10.45
C ARG A 276 27.46 -5.89 -9.96
N GLY A 277 28.46 -5.82 -10.84
CA GLY A 277 29.62 -4.96 -10.67
C GLY A 277 29.29 -3.49 -10.95
N GLU A 278 30.21 -2.58 -10.61
CA GLU A 278 29.99 -1.13 -10.73
C GLU A 278 29.61 -0.69 -12.16
N LEU A 279 30.33 -1.19 -13.18
CA LEU A 279 30.03 -0.89 -14.59
C LEU A 279 28.61 -1.34 -14.98
N GLN A 280 28.16 -2.48 -14.47
CA GLN A 280 26.80 -2.97 -14.75
C GLN A 280 25.72 -2.10 -14.11
N TRP A 281 25.99 -1.52 -12.93
CA TRP A 281 25.11 -0.53 -12.32
C TRP A 281 25.07 0.77 -13.12
N LYS A 282 26.23 1.27 -13.57
CA LYS A 282 26.31 2.44 -14.46
C LYS A 282 25.52 2.21 -15.75
N ARG A 283 25.65 1.05 -16.38
CA ARG A 283 24.86 0.67 -17.56
C ARG A 283 23.36 0.60 -17.29
N LEU A 284 22.94 0.08 -16.13
CA LEU A 284 21.52 0.06 -15.72
C LEU A 284 20.97 1.48 -15.58
N ILE A 285 21.75 2.39 -14.94
CA ILE A 285 21.36 3.79 -14.79
C ILE A 285 21.23 4.47 -16.17
N ALA A 286 22.20 4.25 -17.04
CA ALA A 286 22.22 4.83 -18.38
C ALA A 286 21.01 4.40 -19.22
N ALA A 287 20.64 3.12 -19.15
CA ALA A 287 19.56 2.55 -19.95
C ALA A 287 18.17 2.79 -19.35
N HIS A 288 18.03 2.74 -18.03
CA HIS A 288 16.73 2.66 -17.34
C HIS A 288 16.51 3.72 -16.25
N GLY A 289 17.51 4.56 -16.03
CA GLY A 289 17.43 5.67 -15.09
C GLY A 289 17.71 5.31 -13.61
N TRP A 290 17.90 6.36 -12.83
CA TRP A 290 18.25 6.28 -11.41
C TRP A 290 17.20 5.59 -10.53
N GLU A 291 15.90 5.81 -10.77
CA GLU A 291 14.83 5.23 -9.95
C GLU A 291 14.87 3.70 -9.98
N THR A 292 15.04 3.11 -11.17
CA THR A 292 15.15 1.65 -11.35
C THR A 292 16.38 1.09 -10.67
N ALA A 293 17.53 1.75 -10.84
CA ALA A 293 18.79 1.31 -10.25
C ALA A 293 18.77 1.41 -8.72
N ARG A 294 18.29 2.52 -8.16
CA ARG A 294 18.14 2.70 -6.71
C ARG A 294 17.21 1.63 -6.12
N LEU A 295 16.05 1.40 -6.73
CA LEU A 295 15.12 0.39 -6.24
C LEU A 295 15.75 -1.01 -6.23
N GLN A 296 16.50 -1.40 -7.29
CA GLN A 296 17.19 -2.69 -7.30
C GLN A 296 18.30 -2.75 -6.25
N ALA A 297 19.07 -1.68 -6.08
CA ALA A 297 20.14 -1.60 -5.10
C ALA A 297 19.59 -1.70 -3.67
N ASP A 298 18.53 -0.96 -3.35
CA ASP A 298 17.86 -1.00 -2.04
C ASP A 298 17.33 -2.40 -1.72
N MET A 299 16.69 -3.05 -2.69
CA MET A 299 16.15 -4.41 -2.53
C MET A 299 17.26 -5.48 -2.37
N GLN A 300 18.49 -5.19 -2.79
CA GLN A 300 19.65 -6.07 -2.66
C GLN A 300 20.57 -5.69 -1.50
N GLY A 301 20.26 -4.61 -0.76
CA GLY A 301 21.11 -4.07 0.28
C GLY A 301 22.47 -3.56 -0.25
N SER A 302 22.53 -3.08 -1.50
CA SER A 302 23.73 -2.60 -2.17
C SER A 302 23.85 -1.08 -2.06
N ASP A 303 25.03 -0.59 -1.73
CA ASP A 303 25.36 0.83 -1.72
C ASP A 303 25.99 1.32 -3.04
N ALA A 304 26.13 0.44 -4.03
CA ALA A 304 26.83 0.72 -5.29
C ALA A 304 26.24 1.92 -6.04
N VAL A 305 24.92 2.04 -6.12
CA VAL A 305 24.23 3.15 -6.81
C VAL A 305 24.50 4.47 -6.10
N ARG A 306 24.51 4.47 -4.76
CA ARG A 306 24.86 5.65 -3.96
C ARG A 306 26.31 6.07 -4.21
N ARG A 307 27.27 5.14 -4.24
CA ARG A 307 28.68 5.46 -4.53
C ARG A 307 28.84 6.07 -5.92
N ILE A 308 28.14 5.54 -6.94
CA ILE A 308 28.15 6.10 -8.30
C ILE A 308 27.56 7.52 -8.32
N GLU A 309 26.55 7.80 -7.52
CA GLU A 309 25.98 9.15 -7.39
C GLU A 309 26.95 10.11 -6.72
N GLU A 310 27.62 9.68 -5.65
CA GLU A 310 28.62 10.45 -4.90
C GLU A 310 29.92 10.71 -5.70
N SER A 311 30.32 9.76 -6.57
CA SER A 311 31.52 9.93 -7.42
C SER A 311 31.34 11.00 -8.49
N GLY A 312 30.09 11.31 -8.87
CA GLY A 312 29.78 12.25 -9.94
C GLY A 312 30.10 11.71 -11.34
N ASP A 313 30.23 10.41 -11.48
CA ASP A 313 30.52 9.76 -12.78
C ASP A 313 29.44 10.10 -13.81
N CYS A 314 29.89 10.20 -15.07
CA CYS A 314 29.00 10.39 -16.20
C CYS A 314 28.25 9.08 -16.51
N VAL A 315 26.96 9.03 -16.19
CA VAL A 315 26.10 7.87 -16.43
C VAL A 315 24.85 8.20 -17.25
N THR A 316 24.73 9.45 -17.71
CA THR A 316 23.60 9.90 -18.54
C THR A 316 24.09 10.77 -19.70
N LEU A 317 23.32 10.81 -20.80
CA LEU A 317 23.64 11.65 -21.95
C LEU A 317 23.82 13.13 -21.60
N ARG A 318 23.12 13.62 -20.57
CA ARG A 318 23.22 15.03 -20.12
C ARG A 318 24.52 15.35 -19.41
N GLN A 319 25.25 14.36 -18.92
CA GLN A 319 26.51 14.50 -18.21
C GLN A 319 27.71 14.36 -19.16
N LEU A 320 27.49 14.01 -20.43
CA LEU A 320 28.57 14.01 -21.43
C LEU A 320 29.13 15.42 -21.64
N ALA A 321 30.45 15.52 -21.80
CA ALA A 321 31.13 16.78 -22.08
C ALA A 321 30.92 17.28 -23.50
N VAL A 322 30.10 16.60 -24.30
CA VAL A 322 29.69 16.93 -25.68
C VAL A 322 28.18 16.89 -25.82
N SER A 323 27.67 17.60 -26.81
CA SER A 323 26.26 17.64 -27.16
C SER A 323 26.07 17.36 -28.66
N GLY A 324 24.81 17.30 -29.13
CA GLY A 324 24.51 17.15 -30.55
C GLY A 324 25.07 18.27 -31.44
N GLU A 325 25.28 19.47 -30.90
CA GLU A 325 25.82 20.63 -31.59
C GLU A 325 27.30 20.46 -31.97
N ASP A 326 27.99 19.55 -31.28
CA ASP A 326 29.41 19.25 -31.53
C ASP A 326 29.63 18.34 -32.75
N PHE A 327 28.54 17.83 -33.34
CA PHE A 327 28.52 16.90 -34.48
C PHE A 327 27.70 17.45 -35.67
N PRO A 328 28.08 18.59 -36.25
CA PRO A 328 27.27 19.26 -37.28
C PRO A 328 27.08 18.44 -38.58
N GLN A 329 27.89 17.41 -38.78
CA GLN A 329 27.79 16.50 -39.90
C GLN A 329 26.73 15.39 -39.71
N LEU A 330 26.26 15.16 -38.50
CA LEU A 330 25.24 14.15 -38.16
C LEU A 330 23.84 14.79 -38.08
N HIS A 331 22.81 14.03 -38.43
CA HIS A 331 21.46 14.57 -38.43
C HIS A 331 20.48 13.62 -37.74
N GLY A 332 19.52 14.21 -37.04
CA GLY A 332 18.38 13.50 -36.45
C GLY A 332 18.79 12.30 -35.58
N ARG A 333 18.50 11.08 -36.05
CA ARG A 333 18.75 9.84 -35.32
C ARG A 333 20.24 9.54 -35.11
N GLU A 334 21.08 9.94 -36.04
CA GLU A 334 22.54 9.67 -36.00
C GLU A 334 23.20 10.39 -34.83
N ILE A 335 22.77 11.61 -34.49
CA ILE A 335 23.22 12.35 -33.28
C ILE A 335 22.94 11.52 -32.01
N GLY A 336 21.73 10.98 -31.89
CA GLY A 336 21.38 10.14 -30.76
C GLY A 336 22.26 8.89 -30.66
N GLN A 337 22.51 8.22 -31.78
CA GLN A 337 23.38 7.04 -31.84
C GLN A 337 24.82 7.38 -31.43
N MET A 338 25.38 8.48 -31.94
CA MET A 338 26.72 8.94 -31.56
C MET A 338 26.82 9.23 -30.07
N LEU A 339 25.85 9.95 -29.49
CA LEU A 339 25.83 10.25 -28.05
C LEU A 339 25.73 8.99 -27.21
N HIS A 340 24.96 7.99 -27.61
CA HIS A 340 24.89 6.70 -26.93
C HIS A 340 26.18 5.89 -27.01
N LEU A 341 26.86 5.91 -28.15
CA LEU A 341 28.18 5.28 -28.30
C LEU A 341 29.22 5.94 -27.37
N LEU A 342 29.25 7.27 -27.36
CA LEU A 342 30.14 8.03 -26.48
C LEU A 342 29.80 7.80 -24.98
N LEU A 343 28.51 7.70 -24.63
CA LEU A 343 28.15 7.35 -23.27
C LEU A 343 28.65 5.95 -22.91
N SER A 344 28.44 4.96 -23.76
CA SER A 344 28.93 3.59 -23.51
C SER A 344 30.45 3.57 -23.32
N TYR A 345 31.18 4.34 -24.09
CA TYR A 345 32.65 4.49 -23.97
C TYR A 345 33.04 5.14 -22.62
N VAL A 346 32.35 6.21 -22.24
CA VAL A 346 32.60 6.92 -20.94
C VAL A 346 32.25 6.06 -19.74
N LEU A 347 31.23 5.20 -19.81
CA LEU A 347 30.90 4.28 -18.72
C LEU A 347 32.06 3.34 -18.39
N GLU A 348 32.86 2.95 -19.37
CA GLU A 348 34.05 2.09 -19.22
C GLU A 348 35.31 2.91 -18.91
N HIS A 349 35.38 4.17 -19.40
CA HIS A 349 36.51 5.06 -19.29
C HIS A 349 36.09 6.45 -18.75
N PRO A 350 35.72 6.57 -17.47
CA PRO A 350 35.18 7.82 -16.93
C PRO A 350 36.11 9.04 -17.10
N GLU A 351 37.42 8.82 -17.07
CA GLU A 351 38.44 9.84 -17.25
C GLU A 351 38.47 10.44 -18.67
N GLN A 352 37.80 9.79 -19.64
CA GLN A 352 37.71 10.26 -21.02
C GLN A 352 36.58 11.28 -21.25
N ASN A 353 35.74 11.55 -20.22
CA ASN A 353 34.63 12.50 -20.36
C ASN A 353 35.11 13.97 -20.39
N THR A 354 35.88 14.32 -21.42
CA THR A 354 36.27 15.68 -21.77
C THR A 354 35.96 15.94 -23.22
N LYS A 355 35.59 17.19 -23.59
CA LYS A 355 35.16 17.54 -24.93
C LYS A 355 36.20 17.13 -25.98
N SER A 356 37.48 17.44 -25.75
CA SER A 356 38.58 17.15 -26.69
C SER A 356 38.78 15.65 -26.92
N ARG A 357 38.71 14.84 -25.83
CA ARG A 357 38.90 13.39 -25.92
C ARG A 357 37.72 12.71 -26.61
N LEU A 358 36.49 13.14 -26.29
CA LEU A 358 35.30 12.58 -26.90
C LEU A 358 35.18 12.87 -28.39
N LEU A 359 35.55 14.09 -28.83
CA LEU A 359 35.61 14.45 -30.24
C LEU A 359 36.68 13.64 -30.98
N ALA A 360 37.83 13.36 -30.36
CA ALA A 360 38.87 12.53 -30.92
C ALA A 360 38.48 11.05 -31.06
N ALA A 361 37.71 10.51 -30.08
CA ALA A 361 37.26 9.12 -30.06
C ALA A 361 36.07 8.86 -31.01
N ALA A 362 35.22 9.85 -31.24
CA ALA A 362 33.96 9.71 -31.98
C ALA A 362 34.09 9.06 -33.36
N PRO A 363 35.05 9.42 -34.25
CA PRO A 363 35.15 8.81 -35.58
C PRO A 363 35.45 7.31 -35.52
N GLN A 364 36.34 6.89 -34.63
CA GLN A 364 36.71 5.48 -34.49
C GLN A 364 35.57 4.64 -33.94
N LEU A 365 34.85 5.15 -32.90
CA LEU A 365 33.68 4.50 -32.33
C LEU A 365 32.56 4.35 -33.35
N TRP A 366 32.36 5.39 -34.17
CA TRP A 366 31.34 5.38 -35.22
C TRP A 366 31.64 4.35 -36.31
N GLN A 367 32.90 4.27 -36.73
CA GLN A 367 33.34 3.30 -37.77
C GLN A 367 33.20 1.86 -37.26
N ALA A 368 33.65 1.58 -36.05
CA ALA A 368 33.55 0.25 -35.42
C ALA A 368 32.11 -0.25 -35.29
N GLU A 369 31.15 0.64 -34.95
CA GLU A 369 29.73 0.27 -34.84
C GLU A 369 29.12 -0.09 -36.19
N HIS A 370 29.52 0.60 -37.27
CA HIS A 370 28.98 0.36 -38.62
C HIS A 370 29.62 -0.84 -39.31
N GLU A 371 30.86 -1.18 -38.99
CA GLU A 371 31.53 -2.39 -39.48
C GLU A 371 30.97 -3.67 -38.82
N ASN A 372 30.50 -3.60 -37.61
CA ASN A 372 29.87 -4.74 -36.88
C ASN A 372 28.42 -5.00 -37.26
N ASN A 373 27.74 -4.06 -37.90
CA ASN A 373 26.33 -4.15 -38.29
C ASN A 373 26.09 -4.37 -39.78
N GLY A 374 27.13 -4.54 -40.60
CA GLY A 374 27.09 -4.89 -42.00
C GLY A 374 27.50 -6.35 -42.22
#